data_6020686700b9c049b98fd7448dcf6085
#
_entry.id   6020686700b9c049b98fd7448dcf6085
#
_cell.length_a   1.000
_cell.length_b   1.000
_cell.length_c   1.000
_cell.angle_alpha   90.00
_cell.angle_beta   90.00
_cell.angle_gamma   90.00
#
_symmetry.space_group_name_H-M   'P 1'
#
loop_
_entity.id
_entity.type
_entity.pdbx_description
1 polymer ?
#
loop_
_entity_poly.entity_id
_entity_poly.type
_entity_poly.pdbx_seq_one_letter_code
_entity_poly.pdbx_strand_id
1 'polypeptide(L)'
;MCNQKGGVGKTTSTINLGAALAECGRRVLLVDLDPQGALSAGLGAVLNDLPSTVYDLLGGSGKLIDEVLINTHVDNVDLLPSNIDLSAAEIRLVNEVGREHSLRRVLAPIRDRYDYILIDCQPSLSLLTVNALACADGVIVPMECEFFSLRGVALLTDTMDKVRDRLNPGLSLFGIVVTMFDQRLLHARQVLALVAEVFGDQVYDTVISRTVRFPDASVAGEPITTWAPRSAGAEQYRALAREVMHRSGR
;
A
#
# COMPACT_ATOMS: atom_id res chain seq x y z
N MET A 1 -2.00 1.79 -0.76
CA MET A 1 -1.20 1.79 -2.02
C MET A 1 -1.99 1.10 -3.12
N CYS A 2 -2.34 1.79 -4.21
CA CYS A 2 -3.19 1.22 -5.25
C CYS A 2 -2.69 1.62 -6.65
N ASN A 3 -2.62 0.64 -7.56
CA ASN A 3 -2.42 0.82 -9.00
C ASN A 3 -2.77 -0.50 -9.69
N GLN A 4 -3.47 -0.44 -10.83
CA GLN A 4 -3.84 -1.61 -11.62
C GLN A 4 -2.64 -2.31 -12.29
N LYS A 5 -1.58 -1.55 -12.57
CA LYS A 5 -0.36 -2.12 -13.16
C LYS A 5 0.41 -2.93 -12.12
N GLY A 6 0.75 -4.17 -12.45
CA GLY A 6 1.67 -5.00 -11.67
C GLY A 6 3.09 -4.46 -11.76
N GLY A 7 3.91 -4.74 -10.75
CA GLY A 7 5.34 -4.44 -10.77
C GLY A 7 5.72 -2.96 -10.58
N VAL A 8 4.79 -2.06 -10.30
CA VAL A 8 5.08 -0.61 -10.09
C VAL A 8 5.57 -0.27 -8.69
N GLY A 9 5.91 -1.24 -7.87
CA GLY A 9 6.46 -1.03 -6.52
C GLY A 9 5.42 -0.71 -5.45
N LYS A 10 4.15 -1.15 -5.58
CA LYS A 10 3.12 -0.99 -4.53
C LYS A 10 3.60 -1.56 -3.20
N THR A 11 3.83 -2.86 -3.15
CA THR A 11 4.29 -3.58 -1.97
C THR A 11 5.58 -3.02 -1.41
N THR A 12 6.58 -2.80 -2.27
CA THR A 12 7.85 -2.18 -1.88
C THR A 12 7.62 -0.82 -1.23
N SER A 13 6.73 0.00 -1.80
CA SER A 13 6.42 1.32 -1.24
C SER A 13 5.63 1.23 0.06
N THR A 14 4.72 0.26 0.19
CA THR A 14 3.97 0.04 1.44
C THR A 14 4.90 -0.31 2.59
N ILE A 15 5.80 -1.28 2.39
CA ILE A 15 6.79 -1.71 3.40
C ILE A 15 7.67 -0.53 3.80
N ASN A 16 8.31 0.11 2.82
CA ASN A 16 9.36 1.10 3.09
C ASN A 16 8.81 2.44 3.58
N LEU A 17 7.63 2.85 3.12
CA LEU A 17 6.95 4.01 3.67
C LEU A 17 6.48 3.74 5.10
N GLY A 18 5.94 2.55 5.37
CA GLY A 18 5.52 2.16 6.72
C GLY A 18 6.68 2.20 7.71
N ALA A 19 7.81 1.61 7.35
CA ALA A 19 9.02 1.65 8.17
C ALA A 19 9.57 3.08 8.35
N ALA A 20 9.56 3.90 7.30
CA ALA A 20 10.02 5.29 7.39
C ALA A 20 9.10 6.18 8.25
N LEU A 21 7.78 5.94 8.25
CA LEU A 21 6.83 6.59 9.16
C LEU A 21 7.08 6.16 10.61
N ALA A 22 7.38 4.87 10.83
CA ALA A 22 7.72 4.35 12.15
C ALA A 22 9.03 4.92 12.70
N GLU A 23 10.06 5.14 11.86
CA GLU A 23 11.27 5.88 12.24
C GLU A 23 10.96 7.32 12.69
N CYS A 24 9.87 7.92 12.20
CA CYS A 24 9.36 9.21 12.66
C CYS A 24 8.52 9.13 13.95
N GLY A 25 8.52 7.98 14.64
CA GLY A 25 7.78 7.75 15.88
C GLY A 25 6.29 7.50 15.70
N ARG A 26 5.83 7.17 14.48
CA ARG A 26 4.41 6.87 14.21
C ARG A 26 4.13 5.38 14.42
N ARG A 27 2.96 5.07 14.98
CA ARG A 27 2.45 3.69 15.07
C ARG A 27 1.80 3.35 13.74
N VAL A 28 2.28 2.31 13.08
CA VAL A 28 1.87 1.94 11.72
C VAL A 28 1.32 0.53 11.69
N LEU A 29 0.17 0.36 11.07
CA LEU A 29 -0.33 -0.95 10.66
C LEU A 29 -0.16 -1.12 9.15
N LEU A 30 0.47 -2.20 8.75
CA LEU A 30 0.52 -2.64 7.36
C LEU A 30 -0.52 -3.73 7.13
N VAL A 31 -1.38 -3.56 6.14
CA VAL A 31 -2.43 -4.52 5.79
C VAL A 31 -2.10 -5.09 4.43
N ASP A 32 -1.85 -6.39 4.37
CA ASP A 32 -1.65 -7.10 3.12
C ASP A 32 -3.03 -7.53 2.56
N LEU A 33 -3.40 -6.94 1.43
CA LEU A 33 -4.66 -7.25 0.75
C LEU A 33 -4.41 -7.81 -0.66
N ASP A 34 -3.28 -8.48 -0.83
CA ASP A 34 -2.92 -9.23 -2.02
C ASP A 34 -2.81 -10.73 -1.67
N PRO A 35 -3.53 -11.64 -2.37
CA PRO A 35 -3.40 -13.07 -2.17
C PRO A 35 -1.98 -13.62 -2.36
N GLN A 36 -1.12 -12.89 -3.05
CA GLN A 36 0.29 -13.30 -3.20
C GLN A 36 1.09 -13.17 -1.91
N GLY A 37 0.59 -12.43 -0.90
CA GLY A 37 1.24 -12.28 0.39
C GLY A 37 2.61 -11.59 0.33
N ALA A 38 2.85 -10.78 -0.70
CA ALA A 38 4.17 -10.20 -0.95
C ALA A 38 4.58 -9.19 0.13
N LEU A 39 3.63 -8.45 0.70
CA LEU A 39 3.89 -7.56 1.84
C LEU A 39 4.29 -8.39 3.08
N SER A 40 3.54 -9.45 3.35
CA SER A 40 3.77 -10.34 4.49
C SER A 40 5.14 -11.01 4.39
N ALA A 41 5.47 -11.60 3.25
CA ALA A 41 6.78 -12.21 3.00
C ALA A 41 7.93 -11.18 3.07
N GLY A 42 7.71 -9.98 2.53
CA GLY A 42 8.70 -8.88 2.55
C GLY A 42 8.98 -8.31 3.95
N LEU A 43 8.21 -8.73 4.97
CA LEU A 43 8.44 -8.46 6.39
C LEU A 43 8.83 -9.73 7.17
N GLY A 44 9.24 -10.77 6.47
CA GLY A 44 9.78 -11.99 7.07
C GLY A 44 8.73 -13.01 7.50
N ALA A 45 7.44 -12.81 7.19
CA ALA A 45 6.42 -13.81 7.50
C ALA A 45 6.55 -15.05 6.60
N VAL A 46 6.48 -16.24 7.19
CA VAL A 46 6.46 -17.52 6.46
C VAL A 46 5.00 -17.84 6.11
N LEU A 47 4.60 -17.58 4.86
CA LEU A 47 3.19 -17.58 4.45
C LEU A 47 2.45 -18.88 4.71
N ASN A 48 3.14 -20.04 4.60
CA ASN A 48 2.56 -21.36 4.82
C ASN A 48 2.38 -21.70 6.30
N ASP A 49 3.04 -20.98 7.19
CA ASP A 49 3.03 -21.24 8.64
C ASP A 49 2.10 -20.27 9.39
N LEU A 50 1.43 -19.37 8.67
CA LEU A 50 0.52 -18.38 9.26
C LEU A 50 -0.72 -19.08 9.83
N PRO A 51 -1.00 -18.96 11.14
CA PRO A 51 -2.17 -19.61 11.77
C PRO A 51 -3.48 -18.95 11.38
N SER A 52 -3.43 -17.71 10.94
CA SER A 52 -4.55 -16.89 10.46
C SER A 52 -4.08 -15.67 9.70
N THR A 53 -4.97 -15.17 8.84
CA THR A 53 -4.70 -14.06 7.94
C THR A 53 -5.92 -13.14 7.83
N VAL A 54 -5.80 -12.05 7.09
CA VAL A 54 -6.92 -11.16 6.77
C VAL A 54 -8.11 -11.91 6.14
N TYR A 55 -7.86 -13.03 5.47
CA TYR A 55 -8.91 -13.90 4.94
C TYR A 55 -9.89 -14.37 6.01
N ASP A 56 -9.38 -14.82 7.16
CA ASP A 56 -10.22 -15.29 8.27
C ASP A 56 -11.16 -14.19 8.76
N LEU A 57 -10.68 -12.96 8.85
CA LEU A 57 -11.46 -11.81 9.31
C LEU A 57 -12.54 -11.41 8.29
N LEU A 58 -12.21 -11.39 7.00
CA LEU A 58 -13.15 -11.08 5.93
C LEU A 58 -14.15 -12.21 5.71
N GLY A 59 -13.76 -13.45 5.94
CA GLY A 59 -14.60 -14.63 5.77
C GLY A 59 -15.57 -14.93 6.92
N GLY A 60 -15.58 -14.12 7.99
CA GLY A 60 -16.50 -14.30 9.12
C GLY A 60 -16.19 -15.52 9.97
N SER A 61 -14.92 -15.88 10.15
CA SER A 61 -14.49 -17.00 11.00
C SER A 61 -14.79 -16.82 12.50
N GLY A 62 -15.23 -15.63 12.91
CA GLY A 62 -15.44 -15.26 14.30
C GLY A 62 -14.15 -14.91 15.07
N LYS A 63 -12.99 -14.95 14.42
CA LYS A 63 -11.73 -14.51 15.01
C LYS A 63 -11.72 -13.01 15.28
N LEU A 64 -11.08 -12.61 16.35
CA LEU A 64 -10.81 -11.22 16.64
C LEU A 64 -9.56 -10.76 15.88
N ILE A 65 -9.51 -9.49 15.50
CA ILE A 65 -8.36 -8.93 14.75
C ILE A 65 -7.05 -9.08 15.54
N ASP A 66 -7.09 -8.98 16.86
CA ASP A 66 -5.92 -9.14 17.74
C ASP A 66 -5.33 -10.56 17.69
N GLU A 67 -6.10 -11.57 17.27
CA GLU A 67 -5.63 -12.95 17.10
C GLU A 67 -4.91 -13.16 15.77
N VAL A 68 -5.02 -12.20 14.85
CA VAL A 68 -4.48 -12.25 13.48
C VAL A 68 -3.31 -11.29 13.30
N LEU A 69 -3.27 -10.21 14.08
CA LEU A 69 -2.19 -9.23 14.04
C LEU A 69 -0.85 -9.85 14.42
N ILE A 70 0.18 -9.50 13.67
CA ILE A 70 1.57 -9.90 13.89
C ILE A 70 2.39 -8.65 14.22
N ASN A 71 3.10 -8.69 15.36
CA ASN A 71 4.14 -7.72 15.65
C ASN A 71 5.35 -8.03 14.73
N THR A 72 5.77 -7.06 13.95
CA THR A 72 6.93 -7.25 13.07
C THR A 72 8.24 -7.01 13.84
N HIS A 73 9.37 -7.33 13.21
CA HIS A 73 10.69 -6.99 13.75
C HIS A 73 11.06 -5.49 13.59
N VAL A 74 10.19 -4.71 12.96
CA VAL A 74 10.35 -3.26 12.81
C VAL A 74 9.58 -2.57 13.93
N ASP A 75 10.27 -1.79 14.74
CA ASP A 75 9.66 -1.06 15.85
C ASP A 75 8.48 -0.19 15.38
N ASN A 76 7.37 -0.20 16.12
CA ASN A 76 6.13 0.51 15.81
C ASN A 76 5.43 0.11 14.51
N VAL A 77 5.74 -1.04 13.94
CA VAL A 77 5.07 -1.58 12.75
C VAL A 77 4.44 -2.92 13.08
N ASP A 78 3.12 -2.99 13.00
CA ASP A 78 2.35 -4.23 13.03
C ASP A 78 1.89 -4.61 11.62
N LEU A 79 1.61 -5.90 11.44
CA LEU A 79 1.18 -6.49 10.17
C LEU A 79 -0.14 -7.23 10.33
N LEU A 80 -1.09 -6.97 9.46
CA LEU A 80 -2.22 -7.84 9.18
C LEU A 80 -1.89 -8.66 7.93
N PRO A 81 -1.50 -9.95 8.10
CA PRO A 81 -0.90 -10.73 7.04
C PRO A 81 -1.92 -11.30 6.06
N SER A 82 -1.43 -11.70 4.88
CA SER A 82 -2.18 -12.41 3.84
C SER A 82 -1.44 -13.66 3.36
N ASN A 83 -2.20 -14.53 2.74
CA ASN A 83 -1.71 -15.68 1.98
C ASN A 83 -2.68 -16.00 0.82
N ILE A 84 -2.42 -17.08 0.10
CA ILE A 84 -3.19 -17.49 -1.09
C ILE A 84 -4.69 -17.71 -0.79
N ASP A 85 -5.06 -18.03 0.46
CA ASP A 85 -6.46 -18.26 0.84
C ASP A 85 -7.32 -17.01 0.66
N LEU A 86 -6.72 -15.81 0.67
CA LEU A 86 -7.42 -14.56 0.42
C LEU A 86 -8.10 -14.53 -0.96
N SER A 87 -7.65 -15.33 -1.92
CA SER A 87 -8.32 -15.49 -3.23
C SER A 87 -9.77 -15.99 -3.07
N ALA A 88 -10.04 -16.79 -2.05
CA ALA A 88 -11.39 -17.29 -1.78
C ALA A 88 -12.29 -16.24 -1.09
N ALA A 89 -11.73 -15.19 -0.51
CA ALA A 89 -12.50 -14.13 0.15
C ALA A 89 -13.42 -13.41 -0.83
N GLU A 90 -12.97 -13.14 -2.05
CA GLU A 90 -13.79 -12.49 -3.06
C GLU A 90 -15.06 -13.29 -3.38
N ILE A 91 -14.94 -14.62 -3.50
CA ILE A 91 -16.07 -15.51 -3.77
C ILE A 91 -17.06 -15.50 -2.61
N ARG A 92 -16.58 -15.53 -1.37
CA ARG A 92 -17.42 -15.46 -0.16
C ARG A 92 -18.13 -14.12 -0.03
N LEU A 93 -17.39 -13.03 -0.21
CA LEU A 93 -17.91 -11.68 -0.07
C LEU A 93 -19.01 -11.36 -1.10
N VAL A 94 -19.03 -12.00 -2.27
CA VAL A 94 -20.07 -11.74 -3.29
C VAL A 94 -21.49 -11.85 -2.74
N ASN A 95 -21.72 -12.76 -1.79
CA ASN A 95 -23.06 -13.02 -1.22
C ASN A 95 -23.30 -12.24 0.10
N GLU A 96 -22.32 -11.47 0.58
CA GLU A 96 -22.45 -10.73 1.83
C GLU A 96 -23.12 -9.37 1.64
N VAL A 97 -24.04 -9.01 2.55
CA VAL A 97 -24.66 -7.69 2.58
C VAL A 97 -23.63 -6.65 3.07
N GLY A 98 -23.45 -5.58 2.31
CA GLY A 98 -22.46 -4.54 2.62
C GLY A 98 -21.01 -5.04 2.50
N ARG A 99 -20.79 -5.96 1.57
CA ARG A 99 -19.50 -6.59 1.25
C ARG A 99 -18.38 -5.59 0.95
N GLU A 100 -18.73 -4.43 0.45
CA GLU A 100 -17.78 -3.33 0.15
C GLU A 100 -17.19 -2.68 1.40
N HIS A 101 -17.82 -2.90 2.56
CA HIS A 101 -17.40 -2.35 3.86
C HIS A 101 -16.83 -3.40 4.82
N SER A 102 -16.55 -4.61 4.35
CA SER A 102 -16.07 -5.70 5.20
C SER A 102 -14.72 -5.37 5.84
N LEU A 103 -13.77 -4.84 5.07
CA LEU A 103 -12.48 -4.40 5.62
C LEU A 103 -12.64 -3.23 6.61
N ARG A 104 -13.53 -2.29 6.35
CA ARG A 104 -13.84 -1.20 7.29
C ARG A 104 -14.30 -1.74 8.64
N ARG A 105 -15.18 -2.75 8.65
CA ARG A 105 -15.65 -3.41 9.89
C ARG A 105 -14.53 -4.12 10.63
N VAL A 106 -13.64 -4.79 9.89
CA VAL A 106 -12.46 -5.46 10.45
C VAL A 106 -11.52 -4.47 11.13
N LEU A 107 -11.23 -3.33 10.48
CA LEU A 107 -10.27 -2.36 11.00
C LEU A 107 -10.83 -1.42 12.07
N ALA A 108 -12.16 -1.25 12.15
CA ALA A 108 -12.80 -0.30 13.05
C ALA A 108 -12.38 -0.43 14.53
N PRO A 109 -12.25 -1.65 15.13
CA PRO A 109 -11.88 -1.79 16.54
C PRO A 109 -10.47 -1.33 16.89
N ILE A 110 -9.58 -1.27 15.89
CA ILE A 110 -8.16 -1.00 16.11
C ILE A 110 -7.69 0.33 15.47
N ARG A 111 -8.57 1.02 14.75
CA ARG A 111 -8.22 2.22 13.97
C ARG A 111 -7.48 3.27 14.82
N ASP A 112 -7.92 3.49 16.05
CA ASP A 112 -7.38 4.52 16.93
C ASP A 112 -6.06 4.12 17.60
N ARG A 113 -5.61 2.86 17.42
CA ARG A 113 -4.32 2.39 17.93
C ARG A 113 -3.15 2.86 17.08
N TYR A 114 -3.41 3.21 15.82
CA TYR A 114 -2.40 3.52 14.80
C TYR A 114 -2.56 4.95 14.30
N ASP A 115 -1.41 5.57 14.05
CA ASP A 115 -1.36 6.90 13.42
C ASP A 115 -1.54 6.75 11.90
N TYR A 116 -1.07 5.62 11.32
CA TYR A 116 -1.24 5.26 9.91
C TYR A 116 -1.62 3.80 9.75
N ILE A 117 -2.58 3.54 8.87
CA ILE A 117 -2.91 2.20 8.37
C ILE A 117 -2.65 2.21 6.86
N LEU A 118 -1.62 1.50 6.42
CA LEU A 118 -1.27 1.39 5.00
C LEU A 118 -1.76 0.06 4.45
N ILE A 119 -2.63 0.11 3.44
CA ILE A 119 -3.20 -1.07 2.80
C ILE A 119 -2.49 -1.30 1.47
N ASP A 120 -1.85 -2.46 1.30
CA ASP A 120 -1.28 -2.90 0.03
C ASP A 120 -2.33 -3.64 -0.77
N CYS A 121 -2.60 -3.18 -2.00
CA CYS A 121 -3.65 -3.74 -2.84
C CYS A 121 -3.05 -4.56 -4.00
N GLN A 122 -3.70 -5.66 -4.34
CA GLN A 122 -3.39 -6.41 -5.57
C GLN A 122 -3.53 -5.53 -6.83
N PRO A 123 -2.86 -5.90 -7.95
CA PRO A 123 -2.90 -5.14 -9.20
C PRO A 123 -4.20 -5.37 -9.99
N SER A 124 -5.35 -5.18 -9.35
CA SER A 124 -6.67 -5.32 -9.97
C SER A 124 -7.68 -4.39 -9.30
N LEU A 125 -8.78 -4.07 -9.97
CA LEU A 125 -9.92 -3.35 -9.37
C LEU A 125 -11.00 -4.34 -8.93
N SER A 126 -10.61 -5.31 -8.14
CA SER A 126 -11.47 -6.34 -7.59
C SER A 126 -12.26 -5.85 -6.37
N LEU A 127 -13.10 -6.71 -5.82
CA LEU A 127 -13.87 -6.42 -4.60
C LEU A 127 -12.96 -6.12 -3.39
N LEU A 128 -11.78 -6.76 -3.30
CA LEU A 128 -10.80 -6.44 -2.25
C LEU A 128 -10.27 -5.02 -2.39
N THR A 129 -9.93 -4.60 -3.60
CA THR A 129 -9.51 -3.20 -3.85
C THR A 129 -10.63 -2.20 -3.55
N VAL A 130 -11.88 -2.53 -3.89
CA VAL A 130 -13.04 -1.69 -3.51
C VAL A 130 -13.17 -1.60 -1.98
N ASN A 131 -12.97 -2.69 -1.24
CA ASN A 131 -12.95 -2.68 0.23
C ASN A 131 -11.86 -1.75 0.78
N ALA A 132 -10.65 -1.78 0.22
CA ALA A 132 -9.58 -0.87 0.61
C ALA A 132 -9.98 0.60 0.37
N LEU A 133 -10.50 0.93 -0.82
CA LEU A 133 -10.94 2.28 -1.16
C LEU A 133 -12.14 2.75 -0.33
N ALA A 134 -13.07 1.84 0.01
CA ALA A 134 -14.24 2.15 0.81
C ALA A 134 -13.91 2.49 2.28
N CYS A 135 -12.75 2.07 2.79
CA CYS A 135 -12.32 2.36 4.16
C CYS A 135 -11.17 3.37 4.29
N ALA A 136 -10.48 3.69 3.19
CA ALA A 136 -9.32 4.57 3.21
C ALA A 136 -9.70 6.05 3.29
N ASP A 137 -8.86 6.86 3.91
CA ASP A 137 -8.94 8.33 3.87
C ASP A 137 -8.37 8.86 2.54
N GLY A 138 -7.37 8.16 1.97
CA GLY A 138 -6.79 8.54 0.69
C GLY A 138 -5.96 7.45 0.02
N VAL A 139 -5.64 7.71 -1.23
CA VAL A 139 -4.91 6.79 -2.11
C VAL A 139 -3.54 7.37 -2.46
N ILE A 140 -2.48 6.62 -2.21
CA ILE A 140 -1.16 6.88 -2.79
C ILE A 140 -0.99 5.94 -3.99
N VAL A 141 -0.60 6.51 -5.13
CA VAL A 141 -0.47 5.79 -6.40
C VAL A 141 1.02 5.68 -6.78
N PRO A 142 1.68 4.55 -6.52
CA PRO A 142 3.01 4.29 -7.06
C PRO A 142 2.92 4.14 -8.58
N MET A 143 3.78 4.85 -9.30
CA MET A 143 3.77 4.88 -10.76
C MET A 143 5.19 4.83 -11.32
N GLU A 144 5.45 3.94 -12.27
CA GLU A 144 6.68 3.92 -13.05
C GLU A 144 6.58 4.90 -14.23
N CYS A 145 7.68 5.59 -14.57
CA CYS A 145 7.73 6.53 -15.70
C CYS A 145 7.73 5.82 -17.05
N GLU A 146 6.61 5.19 -17.39
CA GLU A 146 6.34 4.58 -18.68
C GLU A 146 5.11 5.22 -19.32
N PHE A 147 5.10 5.26 -20.66
CA PHE A 147 4.05 5.95 -21.43
C PHE A 147 2.62 5.49 -21.08
N PHE A 148 2.42 4.18 -20.86
CA PHE A 148 1.09 3.64 -20.53
C PHE A 148 0.68 3.81 -19.07
N SER A 149 1.57 4.30 -18.21
CA SER A 149 1.26 4.44 -16.79
C SER A 149 0.20 5.49 -16.50
N LEU A 150 0.15 6.56 -17.29
CA LEU A 150 -0.89 7.62 -17.19
C LEU A 150 -2.30 7.06 -17.38
N ARG A 151 -2.48 6.12 -18.33
CA ARG A 151 -3.79 5.48 -18.53
C ARG A 151 -4.23 4.66 -17.31
N GLY A 152 -3.29 4.00 -16.64
CA GLY A 152 -3.59 3.26 -15.41
C GLY A 152 -4.03 4.18 -14.27
N VAL A 153 -3.41 5.35 -14.14
CA VAL A 153 -3.82 6.35 -13.14
C VAL A 153 -5.22 6.88 -13.46
N ALA A 154 -5.53 7.21 -14.71
CA ALA A 154 -6.86 7.70 -15.11
C ALA A 154 -7.97 6.68 -14.80
N LEU A 155 -7.75 5.39 -15.11
CA LEU A 155 -8.72 4.32 -14.79
C LEU A 155 -8.91 4.15 -13.27
N LEU A 156 -7.85 4.33 -12.48
CA LEU A 156 -7.95 4.30 -11.02
C LEU A 156 -8.75 5.51 -10.52
N THR A 157 -8.51 6.70 -11.07
CA THR A 157 -9.25 7.91 -10.71
C THR A 157 -10.75 7.76 -10.99
N ASP A 158 -11.13 7.23 -12.16
CA ASP A 158 -12.54 6.93 -12.49
C ASP A 158 -13.18 5.95 -11.48
N THR A 159 -12.39 4.98 -10.99
CA THR A 159 -12.86 4.04 -9.97
C THR A 159 -13.00 4.72 -8.61
N MET A 160 -12.04 5.58 -8.25
CA MET A 160 -12.11 6.38 -7.01
C MET A 160 -13.35 7.28 -7.01
N ASP A 161 -13.68 7.89 -8.14
CA ASP A 161 -14.88 8.73 -8.26
C ASP A 161 -16.16 7.93 -7.99
N LYS A 162 -16.28 6.72 -8.57
CA LYS A 162 -17.41 5.81 -8.31
C LYS A 162 -17.50 5.39 -6.84
N VAL A 163 -16.35 5.13 -6.21
CA VAL A 163 -16.30 4.78 -4.78
C VAL A 163 -16.65 6.00 -3.93
N ARG A 164 -16.16 7.18 -4.27
CA ARG A 164 -16.50 8.43 -3.58
C ARG A 164 -17.99 8.73 -3.63
N ASP A 165 -18.61 8.56 -4.78
CA ASP A 165 -20.03 8.84 -4.98
C ASP A 165 -20.93 7.88 -4.19
N ARG A 166 -20.53 6.63 -4.01
CA ARG A 166 -21.44 5.56 -3.52
C ARG A 166 -21.08 4.98 -2.17
N LEU A 167 -19.80 4.94 -1.81
CA LEU A 167 -19.29 4.16 -0.68
C LEU A 167 -18.50 4.99 0.33
N ASN A 168 -17.66 5.93 -0.14
CA ASN A 168 -16.76 6.69 0.72
C ASN A 168 -16.56 8.13 0.21
N PRO A 169 -17.46 9.06 0.56
CA PRO A 169 -17.39 10.46 0.13
C PRO A 169 -16.09 11.18 0.56
N GLY A 170 -15.41 10.69 1.59
CA GLY A 170 -14.16 11.25 2.09
C GLY A 170 -12.90 10.79 1.34
N LEU A 171 -13.03 9.86 0.39
CA LEU A 171 -11.87 9.31 -0.32
C LEU A 171 -11.18 10.40 -1.17
N SER A 172 -9.88 10.58 -0.98
CA SER A 172 -9.08 11.54 -1.74
C SER A 172 -7.86 10.90 -2.40
N LEU A 173 -7.31 11.55 -3.43
CA LEU A 173 -6.00 11.20 -3.97
C LEU A 173 -4.94 11.90 -3.11
N PHE A 174 -4.21 11.16 -2.27
CA PHE A 174 -3.13 11.72 -1.44
C PHE A 174 -1.90 12.06 -2.26
N GLY A 175 -1.68 11.33 -3.33
CA GLY A 175 -0.65 11.68 -4.29
C GLY A 175 -0.16 10.52 -5.14
N ILE A 176 0.64 10.90 -6.14
CA ILE A 176 1.32 10.00 -7.06
C ILE A 176 2.79 10.01 -6.71
N VAL A 177 3.36 8.84 -6.40
CA VAL A 177 4.80 8.68 -6.18
C VAL A 177 5.43 7.99 -7.38
N VAL A 178 6.41 8.66 -7.98
CA VAL A 178 7.18 8.07 -9.08
C VAL A 178 8.18 7.08 -8.52
N THR A 179 8.15 5.86 -9.05
CA THR A 179 8.98 4.73 -8.61
C THR A 179 9.85 4.22 -9.75
N MET A 180 10.91 3.47 -9.42
CA MET A 180 11.83 2.86 -10.38
C MET A 180 12.41 3.86 -11.39
N PHE A 181 12.53 5.12 -10.99
CA PHE A 181 12.99 6.18 -11.86
C PHE A 181 14.47 6.02 -12.19
N ASP A 182 14.79 6.10 -13.47
CA ASP A 182 16.15 6.22 -13.97
C ASP A 182 16.34 7.55 -14.70
N GLN A 183 16.99 8.49 -14.04
CA GLN A 183 17.23 9.84 -14.57
C GLN A 183 18.07 9.86 -15.85
N ARG A 184 18.80 8.78 -16.19
CA ARG A 184 19.60 8.67 -17.41
C ARG A 184 18.73 8.47 -18.64
N LEU A 185 17.51 7.96 -18.47
CA LEU A 185 16.58 7.68 -19.55
C LEU A 185 15.79 8.94 -19.93
N LEU A 186 15.93 9.38 -21.19
CA LEU A 186 15.24 10.56 -21.69
C LEU A 186 13.72 10.43 -21.55
N HIS A 187 13.16 9.28 -21.95
CA HIS A 187 11.71 9.06 -21.87
C HIS A 187 11.19 9.13 -20.44
N ALA A 188 11.94 8.64 -19.43
CA ALA A 188 11.53 8.70 -18.02
C ALA A 188 11.41 10.16 -17.56
N ARG A 189 12.34 11.02 -17.94
CA ARG A 189 12.27 12.46 -17.65
C ARG A 189 11.11 13.14 -18.34
N GLN A 190 10.82 12.78 -19.59
CA GLN A 190 9.68 13.34 -20.35
C GLN A 190 8.35 12.91 -19.73
N VAL A 191 8.21 11.64 -19.33
CA VAL A 191 7.00 11.14 -18.65
C VAL A 191 6.83 11.82 -17.29
N LEU A 192 7.91 11.98 -16.50
CA LEU A 192 7.84 12.69 -15.22
C LEU A 192 7.35 14.13 -15.40
N ALA A 193 7.87 14.86 -16.40
CA ALA A 193 7.43 16.22 -16.70
C ALA A 193 5.94 16.28 -17.08
N LEU A 194 5.48 15.33 -17.91
CA LEU A 194 4.08 15.23 -18.28
C LEU A 194 3.16 14.89 -17.09
N VAL A 195 3.60 14.00 -16.22
CA VAL A 195 2.87 13.66 -14.97
C VAL A 195 2.74 14.89 -14.08
N ALA A 196 3.84 15.63 -13.88
CA ALA A 196 3.82 16.87 -13.10
C ALA A 196 2.92 17.95 -13.74
N GLU A 197 2.90 18.05 -15.07
CA GLU A 197 2.00 18.96 -15.79
C GLU A 197 0.51 18.59 -15.60
N VAL A 198 0.17 17.31 -15.70
CA VAL A 198 -1.22 16.82 -15.63
C VAL A 198 -1.76 16.81 -14.19
N PHE A 199 -0.95 16.40 -13.22
CA PHE A 199 -1.41 16.17 -11.84
C PHE A 199 -0.95 17.25 -10.85
N GLY A 200 -0.02 18.13 -11.24
CA GLY A 200 0.43 19.26 -10.42
C GLY A 200 0.84 18.84 -9.02
N ASP A 201 0.28 19.49 -8.02
CA ASP A 201 0.59 19.28 -6.58
C ASP A 201 0.20 17.89 -6.06
N GLN A 202 -0.51 17.09 -6.86
CA GLN A 202 -0.81 15.71 -6.50
C GLN A 202 0.40 14.77 -6.70
N VAL A 203 1.44 15.19 -7.41
CA VAL A 203 2.69 14.42 -7.51
C VAL A 203 3.55 14.71 -6.29
N TYR A 204 4.15 13.68 -5.68
CA TYR A 204 5.14 13.88 -4.63
C TYR A 204 6.44 14.40 -5.23
N ASP A 205 7.13 15.30 -4.52
CA ASP A 205 8.45 15.79 -4.93
C ASP A 205 9.49 14.67 -4.87
N THR A 206 9.30 13.75 -3.92
CA THR A 206 10.16 12.58 -3.76
C THR A 206 9.93 11.58 -4.90
N VAL A 207 11.04 11.23 -5.56
CA VAL A 207 11.11 10.19 -6.59
C VAL A 207 11.91 9.00 -6.10
N ILE A 208 11.37 7.79 -6.23
CA ILE A 208 12.06 6.56 -5.83
C ILE A 208 12.85 6.01 -7.00
N SER A 209 14.17 6.02 -6.87
CA SER A 209 15.08 5.57 -7.92
C SER A 209 15.11 4.04 -8.05
N ARG A 210 15.36 3.56 -9.26
CA ARG A 210 15.61 2.13 -9.49
C ARG A 210 16.93 1.70 -8.83
N THR A 211 16.86 0.64 -8.02
CA THR A 211 18.04 0.05 -7.38
C THR A 211 17.85 -1.45 -7.16
N VAL A 212 18.93 -2.22 -7.22
CA VAL A 212 18.94 -3.65 -6.90
C VAL A 212 18.77 -3.93 -5.40
N ARG A 213 18.95 -2.94 -4.56
CA ARG A 213 18.84 -3.09 -3.10
C ARG A 213 17.41 -3.37 -2.61
N PHE A 214 16.38 -2.96 -3.35
CA PHE A 214 15.01 -3.27 -2.96
C PHE A 214 14.68 -4.77 -3.09
N PRO A 215 15.00 -5.47 -4.20
CA PRO A 215 14.89 -6.92 -4.25
C PRO A 215 15.69 -7.62 -3.15
N ASP A 216 16.93 -7.20 -2.89
CA ASP A 216 17.79 -7.80 -1.86
C ASP A 216 17.16 -7.66 -0.46
N ALA A 217 16.65 -6.47 -0.13
CA ALA A 217 15.94 -6.22 1.13
C ALA A 217 14.67 -7.07 1.25
N SER A 218 13.90 -7.22 0.15
CA SER A 218 12.70 -8.07 0.12
C SER A 218 13.04 -9.55 0.36
N VAL A 219 14.15 -10.05 -0.18
CA VAL A 219 14.64 -11.42 0.08
C VAL A 219 15.06 -11.60 1.53
N ALA A 220 15.66 -10.56 2.13
CA ALA A 220 16.02 -10.57 3.55
C ALA A 220 14.81 -10.46 4.48
N GLY A 221 13.62 -10.13 3.97
CA GLY A 221 12.42 -9.89 4.77
C GLY A 221 12.48 -8.58 5.56
N GLU A 222 13.26 -7.60 5.12
CA GLU A 222 13.51 -6.35 5.82
C GLU A 222 13.18 -5.11 4.96
N PRO A 223 12.70 -4.00 5.57
CA PRO A 223 12.63 -2.71 4.88
C PRO A 223 14.03 -2.21 4.49
N ILE A 224 14.11 -1.40 3.41
CA ILE A 224 15.38 -0.79 2.99
C ILE A 224 15.99 0.13 4.06
N THR A 225 15.17 0.70 4.92
CA THR A 225 15.58 1.59 6.01
C THR A 225 16.37 0.83 7.09
N THR A 226 16.09 -0.48 7.27
CA THR A 226 16.82 -1.39 8.16
C THR A 226 17.95 -2.09 7.41
N TRP A 227 17.65 -2.67 6.25
CA TRP A 227 18.61 -3.44 5.44
C TRP A 227 19.80 -2.61 4.95
N ALA A 228 19.54 -1.40 4.45
CA ALA A 228 20.56 -0.52 3.91
C ALA A 228 20.29 0.95 4.31
N PRO A 229 20.40 1.30 5.60
CA PRO A 229 19.89 2.54 6.17
C PRO A 229 20.53 3.82 5.61
N ARG A 230 21.73 3.71 5.02
CA ARG A 230 22.46 4.84 4.40
C ARG A 230 22.32 4.88 2.87
N SER A 231 21.43 4.05 2.31
CA SER A 231 21.21 4.02 0.86
C SER A 231 20.33 5.19 0.39
N ALA A 232 20.50 5.58 -0.87
CA ALA A 232 19.62 6.59 -1.47
C ALA A 232 18.13 6.17 -1.39
N GLY A 233 17.82 4.86 -1.54
CA GLY A 233 16.46 4.34 -1.42
C GLY A 233 15.87 4.56 -0.02
N ALA A 234 16.64 4.34 1.05
CA ALA A 234 16.21 4.60 2.41
C ALA A 234 15.91 6.09 2.62
N GLU A 235 16.83 6.97 2.17
CA GLU A 235 16.61 8.42 2.28
C GLU A 235 15.40 8.91 1.47
N GLN A 236 15.17 8.34 0.31
CA GLN A 236 13.99 8.66 -0.50
C GLN A 236 12.68 8.26 0.21
N TYR A 237 12.60 7.10 0.85
CA TYR A 237 11.40 6.74 1.61
C TYR A 237 11.23 7.57 2.89
N ARG A 238 12.31 7.99 3.55
CA ARG A 238 12.25 8.97 4.66
C ARG A 238 11.73 10.33 4.19
N ALA A 239 12.18 10.78 3.00
CA ALA A 239 11.65 12.00 2.39
C ALA A 239 10.17 11.87 2.07
N LEU A 240 9.76 10.77 1.43
CA LEU A 240 8.35 10.49 1.14
C LEU A 240 7.49 10.44 2.41
N ALA A 241 7.99 9.83 3.49
CA ALA A 241 7.28 9.80 4.77
C ALA A 241 7.01 11.21 5.31
N ARG A 242 8.00 12.11 5.23
CA ARG A 242 7.80 13.53 5.63
C ARG A 242 6.74 14.24 4.78
N GLU A 243 6.75 14.02 3.46
CA GLU A 243 5.72 14.60 2.57
C GLU A 243 4.32 14.02 2.89
N VAL A 244 4.22 12.71 3.15
CA VAL A 244 2.95 12.07 3.52
C VAL A 244 2.42 12.62 4.84
N MET A 245 3.28 12.78 5.86
CA MET A 245 2.90 13.40 7.13
C MET A 245 2.42 14.84 6.93
N HIS A 246 3.14 15.63 6.12
CA HIS A 246 2.74 17.00 5.83
C HIS A 246 1.35 17.07 5.15
N ARG A 247 1.11 16.25 4.12
CA ARG A 247 -0.16 16.21 3.38
C ARG A 247 -1.33 15.67 4.22
N SER A 248 -1.07 14.75 5.14
CA SER A 248 -2.10 14.18 6.02
C SER A 248 -2.40 15.06 7.24
N GLY A 249 -1.64 16.12 7.50
CA GLY A 249 -1.78 16.98 8.68
C GLY A 249 -1.48 16.27 10.00
N ARG A 250 -0.67 15.22 9.97
CA ARG A 250 -0.36 14.34 11.12
C ARG A 250 1.13 14.30 11.44
#